data_d74dbabde1ced4b7c479265255d6c6cd
#
_entry.id   d74dbabde1ced4b7c479265255d6c6cd
#
_cell.length_a   1.000
_cell.length_b   1.000
_cell.length_c   1.000
_cell.angle_alpha   90.00
_cell.angle_beta   90.00
_cell.angle_gamma   90.00
#
_symmetry.space_group_name_H-M   'P 1'
#
loop_
_entity.id
_entity.type
_entity.pdbx_description
1 polymer ?
#
loop_
_entity_poly.entity_id
_entity_poly.type
_entity_poly.pdbx_seq_one_letter_code
_entity_poly.pdbx_strand_id
1 'polypeptide(L)'
;MITAAARALAGGDPLGALNRVALRGIAMAQLGDFVRARDLLRHAQRTFGAREAVARARCVVAEAEIALVSRDLAWPTQALRAARTTLASHADDVNAAHAGYLEVRRLVLVGRLDDAEAMLATLDPAAMPASLQAADALAAASIATRHVKAKEARAALARAASAAARASIPALSAEVEAAVHALDAPVARVIDAGVVRPVRLDDVEALFASNALVVDACRLVVREKAAVVTLVTRPVLFALARSLAQAWPQDVTRDALVARAFRARLADESYRARLRVEIGRLRAALRPLAGIDATKSGFVLVPRRARAVVTLARLVEEKHAVVLARLADGEAWSTSALALALGTSQRNVQRALEELSGQGKVQAVGRGRARRWMTPPVRGFATALLLPARLPGD
;
A
#
# COMPACT_ATOMS: atom_id res chain seq x y z
N MET A 1 29.76 14.82 16.83
CA MET A 1 29.79 14.27 15.45
C MET A 1 30.43 15.21 14.41
N ILE A 2 30.19 16.53 14.43
CA ILE A 2 30.80 17.50 13.47
C ILE A 2 32.31 17.59 13.58
N THR A 3 32.88 17.43 14.77
CA THR A 3 34.33 17.53 15.04
C THR A 3 35.16 16.35 14.54
N ALA A 4 34.61 15.13 14.46
CA ALA A 4 35.30 13.97 13.89
C ALA A 4 35.40 14.07 12.34
N ALA A 5 34.35 14.57 11.71
CA ALA A 5 34.35 14.83 10.27
C ALA A 5 35.34 15.93 9.84
N ALA A 6 35.54 16.95 10.68
CA ALA A 6 36.52 18.03 10.44
C ALA A 6 37.98 17.55 10.55
N ARG A 7 38.30 16.65 11.47
CA ARG A 7 39.65 16.07 11.59
C ARG A 7 40.08 15.18 10.46
N ALA A 8 39.14 14.41 9.91
CA ALA A 8 39.40 13.54 8.76
C ALA A 8 39.58 14.32 7.42
N LEU A 9 39.11 15.59 7.35
CA LEU A 9 39.38 16.49 6.22
C LEU A 9 40.85 16.94 6.14
N ALA A 10 41.55 16.97 7.29
CA ALA A 10 42.93 17.48 7.37
C ALA A 10 44.00 16.40 7.03
N GLY A 11 43.65 15.13 6.96
CA GLY A 11 44.58 14.01 6.90
C GLY A 11 44.79 13.31 5.58
N GLY A 12 44.30 13.83 4.44
CA GLY A 12 44.60 13.27 3.11
C GLY A 12 44.07 11.84 2.86
N ASP A 13 43.12 11.34 3.63
CA ASP A 13 42.51 10.02 3.47
C ASP A 13 41.36 10.07 2.42
N PRO A 14 41.60 9.55 1.19
CA PRO A 14 40.57 9.57 0.14
C PRO A 14 39.33 8.76 0.48
N LEU A 15 39.48 7.66 1.24
CA LEU A 15 38.41 6.78 1.62
C LEU A 15 37.51 7.45 2.66
N GLY A 16 38.13 8.11 3.66
CA GLY A 16 37.39 8.93 4.63
C GLY A 16 36.66 10.11 3.98
N ALA A 17 37.22 10.69 2.92
CA ALA A 17 36.54 11.73 2.15
C ALA A 17 35.27 11.21 1.46
N LEU A 18 35.31 10.03 0.85
CA LEU A 18 34.14 9.41 0.18
C LEU A 18 33.08 8.97 1.18
N ASN A 19 33.46 8.42 2.31
CA ASN A 19 32.52 8.09 3.38
C ASN A 19 31.80 9.35 3.89
N ARG A 20 32.49 10.51 3.98
CA ARG A 20 31.84 11.79 4.33
C ARG A 20 30.85 12.26 3.25
N VAL A 21 31.12 12.02 1.96
CA VAL A 21 30.17 12.34 0.89
C VAL A 21 28.91 11.49 1.03
N ALA A 22 29.05 10.17 1.30
CA ALA A 22 27.92 9.28 1.55
C ALA A 22 27.12 9.72 2.79
N LEU A 23 27.78 10.03 3.90
CA LEU A 23 27.15 10.56 5.12
C LEU A 23 26.39 11.86 4.87
N ARG A 24 26.98 12.77 4.08
CA ARG A 24 26.31 14.01 3.70
C ARG A 24 25.07 13.75 2.87
N GLY A 25 25.12 12.76 1.96
CA GLY A 25 23.95 12.32 1.20
C GLY A 25 22.81 11.84 2.11
N ILE A 26 23.14 11.02 3.10
CA ILE A 26 22.21 10.54 4.11
C ILE A 26 21.60 11.70 4.91
N ALA A 27 22.44 12.63 5.38
CA ALA A 27 21.98 13.81 6.12
C ALA A 27 21.05 14.71 5.26
N MET A 28 21.34 14.88 3.96
CA MET A 28 20.46 15.60 3.04
C MET A 28 19.11 14.90 2.88
N ALA A 29 19.09 13.57 2.84
CA ALA A 29 17.84 12.81 2.80
C ALA A 29 17.00 13.01 4.06
N GLN A 30 17.62 13.05 5.24
CA GLN A 30 16.93 13.36 6.51
C GLN A 30 16.32 14.77 6.53
N LEU A 31 16.94 15.71 5.81
CA LEU A 31 16.40 17.06 5.63
C LEU A 31 15.34 17.16 4.52
N GLY A 32 15.04 16.06 3.85
CA GLY A 32 14.05 16.02 2.76
C GLY A 32 14.59 16.42 1.38
N ASP A 33 15.87 16.75 1.24
CA ASP A 33 16.50 17.03 -0.07
C ASP A 33 16.94 15.73 -0.77
N PHE A 34 15.95 14.97 -1.23
CA PHE A 34 16.16 13.66 -1.85
C PHE A 34 16.94 13.72 -3.17
N VAL A 35 16.86 14.81 -3.91
CA VAL A 35 17.58 14.98 -5.18
C VAL A 35 19.06 15.05 -4.90
N ARG A 36 19.46 15.98 -4.04
CA ARG A 36 20.86 16.18 -3.66
C ARG A 36 21.44 14.99 -2.92
N ALA A 37 20.61 14.34 -2.08
CA ALA A 37 20.99 13.12 -1.38
C ALA A 37 21.38 12.00 -2.35
N ARG A 38 20.57 11.73 -3.37
CA ARG A 38 20.84 10.73 -4.39
C ARG A 38 22.09 11.05 -5.22
N ASP A 39 22.27 12.32 -5.60
CA ASP A 39 23.44 12.73 -6.38
C ASP A 39 24.73 12.50 -5.59
N LEU A 40 24.74 12.80 -4.30
CA LEU A 40 25.89 12.56 -3.42
C LEU A 40 26.16 11.05 -3.26
N LEU A 41 25.12 10.24 -3.01
CA LEU A 41 25.26 8.78 -2.88
C LEU A 41 25.76 8.13 -4.18
N ARG A 42 25.24 8.53 -5.33
CA ARG A 42 25.68 8.05 -6.64
C ARG A 42 27.11 8.49 -6.95
N HIS A 43 27.48 9.70 -6.57
CA HIS A 43 28.85 10.17 -6.69
C HIS A 43 29.79 9.31 -5.86
N ALA A 44 29.50 9.10 -4.57
CA ALA A 44 30.29 8.24 -3.69
C ALA A 44 30.37 6.81 -4.25
N GLN A 45 29.24 6.23 -4.65
CA GLN A 45 29.17 4.87 -5.21
C GLN A 45 30.07 4.69 -6.45
N ARG A 46 30.11 5.67 -7.37
CA ARG A 46 30.95 5.61 -8.57
C ARG A 46 32.43 5.80 -8.27
N THR A 47 32.74 6.54 -7.25
CA THR A 47 34.14 6.89 -6.89
C THR A 47 34.75 5.80 -5.99
N PHE A 48 33.98 5.05 -5.23
CA PHE A 48 34.47 3.88 -4.49
C PHE A 48 35.05 2.84 -5.47
N GLY A 49 36.28 2.38 -5.22
CA GLY A 49 36.95 1.38 -6.00
C GLY A 49 36.39 -0.04 -5.85
N ALA A 50 36.97 -0.99 -6.54
CA ALA A 50 36.55 -2.39 -6.52
C ALA A 50 36.70 -3.03 -5.12
N ARG A 51 37.69 -2.56 -4.33
CA ARG A 51 37.97 -3.06 -2.96
C ARG A 51 36.97 -2.58 -1.93
N GLU A 52 36.23 -1.51 -2.21
CA GLU A 52 35.24 -0.92 -1.31
C GLU A 52 33.80 -1.43 -1.59
N ALA A 53 33.67 -2.72 -1.88
CA ALA A 53 32.39 -3.33 -2.26
C ALA A 53 31.29 -3.10 -1.20
N VAL A 54 31.62 -3.19 0.08
CA VAL A 54 30.71 -2.96 1.22
C VAL A 54 30.23 -1.50 1.24
N ALA A 55 31.13 -0.53 1.09
CA ALA A 55 30.77 0.88 1.09
C ALA A 55 29.83 1.22 -0.09
N ARG A 56 30.11 0.68 -1.27
CA ARG A 56 29.22 0.81 -2.42
C ARG A 56 27.84 0.20 -2.16
N ALA A 57 27.80 -1.00 -1.58
CA ALA A 57 26.55 -1.68 -1.26
C ALA A 57 25.70 -0.87 -0.25
N ARG A 58 26.32 -0.26 0.76
CA ARG A 58 25.65 0.63 1.70
C ARG A 58 25.08 1.88 1.01
N CYS A 59 25.79 2.48 0.06
CA CYS A 59 25.24 3.59 -0.73
C CYS A 59 24.00 3.17 -1.54
N VAL A 60 24.00 1.95 -2.10
CA VAL A 60 22.85 1.40 -2.83
C VAL A 60 21.65 1.21 -1.89
N VAL A 61 21.86 0.71 -0.70
CA VAL A 61 20.79 0.55 0.32
C VAL A 61 20.21 1.91 0.71
N ALA A 62 21.04 2.91 0.97
CA ALA A 62 20.58 4.27 1.28
C ALA A 62 19.81 4.90 0.11
N GLU A 63 20.27 4.69 -1.15
CA GLU A 63 19.54 5.16 -2.33
C GLU A 63 18.18 4.46 -2.48
N ALA A 64 18.10 3.15 -2.19
CA ALA A 64 16.86 2.39 -2.20
C ALA A 64 15.86 2.91 -1.17
N GLU A 65 16.34 3.25 0.02
CA GLU A 65 15.52 3.84 1.09
C GLU A 65 14.93 5.18 0.64
N ILE A 66 15.76 6.07 0.09
CA ILE A 66 15.31 7.35 -0.48
C ILE A 66 14.28 7.11 -1.60
N ALA A 67 14.50 6.10 -2.44
CA ALA A 67 13.56 5.74 -3.49
C ALA A 67 12.18 5.32 -2.93
N LEU A 68 12.17 4.52 -1.86
CA LEU A 68 10.94 4.11 -1.20
C LEU A 68 10.20 5.28 -0.56
N VAL A 69 10.90 6.12 0.19
CA VAL A 69 10.33 7.32 0.81
C VAL A 69 9.76 8.26 -0.23
N SER A 70 10.50 8.52 -1.31
CA SER A 70 10.04 9.36 -2.41
C SER A 70 9.07 8.67 -3.40
N ARG A 71 8.59 7.46 -3.07
CA ARG A 71 7.70 6.64 -3.92
C ARG A 71 8.19 6.47 -5.36
N ASP A 72 9.51 6.40 -5.55
CA ASP A 72 10.14 6.07 -6.82
C ASP A 72 10.28 4.55 -6.96
N LEU A 73 9.17 3.88 -7.25
CA LEU A 73 9.13 2.42 -7.38
C LEU A 73 9.75 1.88 -8.68
N ALA A 74 10.19 2.77 -9.58
CA ALA A 74 10.95 2.42 -10.78
C ALA A 74 12.43 2.13 -10.49
N TRP A 75 12.89 2.40 -9.26
CA TRP A 75 14.28 2.12 -8.85
C TRP A 75 14.59 0.62 -8.97
N PRO A 76 15.79 0.24 -9.52
CA PRO A 76 16.08 -1.15 -9.86
C PRO A 76 16.27 -2.04 -8.63
N THR A 77 15.32 -2.92 -8.36
CA THR A 77 15.33 -3.85 -7.22
C THR A 77 16.49 -4.85 -7.26
N GLN A 78 16.97 -5.19 -8.45
CA GLN A 78 18.11 -6.10 -8.60
C GLN A 78 19.39 -5.53 -7.98
N ALA A 79 19.58 -4.20 -8.03
CA ALA A 79 20.69 -3.53 -7.38
C ALA A 79 20.64 -3.70 -5.85
N LEU A 80 19.44 -3.59 -5.25
CA LEU A 80 19.25 -3.82 -3.80
C LEU A 80 19.56 -5.26 -3.40
N ARG A 81 19.11 -6.23 -4.18
CA ARG A 81 19.40 -7.65 -3.94
C ARG A 81 20.90 -7.96 -4.03
N ALA A 82 21.57 -7.43 -5.06
CA ALA A 82 23.01 -7.57 -5.19
C ALA A 82 23.76 -6.92 -4.01
N ALA A 83 23.35 -5.73 -3.58
CA ALA A 83 23.91 -5.06 -2.42
C ALA A 83 23.70 -5.90 -1.13
N ARG A 84 22.50 -6.44 -0.93
CA ARG A 84 22.20 -7.35 0.20
C ARG A 84 23.14 -8.56 0.22
N THR A 85 23.32 -9.23 -0.92
CA THR A 85 24.23 -10.38 -1.03
C THR A 85 25.67 -9.98 -0.71
N THR A 86 26.15 -8.84 -1.23
CA THR A 86 27.48 -8.31 -0.93
C THR A 86 27.66 -8.03 0.56
N LEU A 87 26.69 -7.39 1.21
CA LEU A 87 26.72 -7.08 2.64
C LEU A 87 26.78 -8.36 3.48
N ALA A 88 25.91 -9.33 3.20
CA ALA A 88 25.88 -10.60 3.90
C ALA A 88 27.20 -11.39 3.74
N SER A 89 27.79 -11.41 2.54
CA SER A 89 29.07 -12.10 2.30
C SER A 89 30.27 -11.45 3.01
N HIS A 90 30.12 -10.22 3.51
CA HIS A 90 31.14 -9.50 4.30
C HIS A 90 30.74 -9.33 5.77
N ALA A 91 29.79 -10.14 6.28
CA ALA A 91 29.30 -10.12 7.67
C ALA A 91 28.74 -8.75 8.10
N ASP A 92 28.23 -7.96 7.16
CA ASP A 92 27.49 -6.73 7.46
C ASP A 92 25.98 -7.06 7.56
N ASP A 93 25.63 -7.87 8.57
CA ASP A 93 24.30 -8.46 8.72
C ASP A 93 23.22 -7.39 8.99
N VAL A 94 23.57 -6.32 9.67
CA VAL A 94 22.66 -5.21 9.98
C VAL A 94 22.19 -4.51 8.71
N ASN A 95 23.12 -4.14 7.81
CA ASN A 95 22.78 -3.50 6.55
C ASN A 95 22.16 -4.49 5.53
N ALA A 96 22.54 -5.76 5.59
CA ALA A 96 21.90 -6.81 4.80
C ALA A 96 20.44 -7.03 5.22
N ALA A 97 20.14 -7.06 6.52
CA ALA A 97 18.78 -7.14 7.03
C ALA A 97 17.97 -5.88 6.67
N HIS A 98 18.56 -4.68 6.81
CA HIS A 98 17.92 -3.43 6.39
C HIS A 98 17.51 -3.45 4.92
N ALA A 99 18.41 -3.89 4.04
CA ALA A 99 18.09 -4.08 2.61
C ALA A 99 16.90 -5.04 2.40
N GLY A 100 16.83 -6.10 3.20
CA GLY A 100 15.69 -7.04 3.21
C GLY A 100 14.37 -6.36 3.60
N TYR A 101 14.34 -5.58 4.66
CA TYR A 101 13.14 -4.84 5.07
C TYR A 101 12.70 -3.80 4.04
N LEU A 102 13.63 -3.15 3.34
CA LEU A 102 13.30 -2.25 2.23
C LEU A 102 12.62 -3.02 1.08
N GLU A 103 13.09 -4.23 0.76
CA GLU A 103 12.44 -5.09 -0.23
C GLU A 103 11.04 -5.50 0.19
N VAL A 104 10.83 -5.91 1.46
CA VAL A 104 9.50 -6.22 2.01
C VAL A 104 8.57 -4.99 1.92
N ARG A 105 9.01 -3.82 2.35
CA ARG A 105 8.21 -2.58 2.26
C ARG A 105 7.81 -2.27 0.82
N ARG A 106 8.72 -2.45 -0.14
CA ARG A 106 8.41 -2.29 -1.56
C ARG A 106 7.35 -3.29 -2.04
N LEU A 107 7.49 -4.57 -1.69
CA LEU A 107 6.53 -5.61 -2.07
C LEU A 107 5.13 -5.29 -1.52
N VAL A 108 5.04 -4.83 -0.27
CA VAL A 108 3.78 -4.35 0.33
C VAL A 108 3.21 -3.17 -0.45
N LEU A 109 4.04 -2.19 -0.85
CA LEU A 109 3.58 -1.02 -1.61
C LEU A 109 3.01 -1.39 -2.99
N VAL A 110 3.61 -2.36 -3.68
CA VAL A 110 3.13 -2.82 -4.99
C VAL A 110 2.04 -3.89 -4.89
N GLY A 111 1.62 -4.28 -3.69
CA GLY A 111 0.52 -5.22 -3.46
C GLY A 111 0.89 -6.70 -3.60
N ARG A 112 2.19 -7.05 -3.66
CA ARG A 112 2.69 -8.44 -3.70
C ARG A 112 2.82 -8.98 -2.28
N LEU A 113 1.68 -9.25 -1.62
CA LEU A 113 1.65 -9.55 -0.19
C LEU A 113 2.25 -10.90 0.15
N ASP A 114 1.98 -11.94 -0.65
CA ASP A 114 2.50 -13.29 -0.43
C ASP A 114 4.04 -13.30 -0.53
N ASP A 115 4.60 -12.58 -1.51
CA ASP A 115 6.04 -12.41 -1.63
C ASP A 115 6.64 -11.60 -0.48
N ALA A 116 5.92 -10.59 0.02
CA ALA A 116 6.34 -9.79 1.17
C ALA A 116 6.39 -10.63 2.44
N GLU A 117 5.38 -11.48 2.67
CA GLU A 117 5.30 -12.40 3.80
C GLU A 117 6.41 -13.45 3.74
N ALA A 118 6.61 -14.09 2.58
CA ALA A 118 7.68 -15.04 2.35
C ALA A 118 9.07 -14.42 2.58
N MET A 119 9.28 -13.19 2.09
CA MET A 119 10.53 -12.47 2.27
C MET A 119 10.76 -12.09 3.74
N LEU A 120 9.74 -11.59 4.44
CA LEU A 120 9.82 -11.23 5.86
C LEU A 120 10.19 -12.44 6.72
N ALA A 121 9.64 -13.62 6.41
CA ALA A 121 9.95 -14.86 7.11
C ALA A 121 11.42 -15.32 6.97
N THR A 122 12.18 -14.78 6.01
CA THR A 122 13.62 -15.07 5.87
C THR A 122 14.52 -14.17 6.73
N LEU A 123 13.94 -13.16 7.39
CA LEU A 123 14.67 -12.19 8.20
C LEU A 123 14.52 -12.58 9.68
N ASP A 124 15.64 -12.57 10.41
CA ASP A 124 15.64 -12.82 11.86
C ASP A 124 15.82 -11.48 12.60
N PRO A 125 14.79 -10.95 13.26
CA PRO A 125 14.91 -9.72 14.03
C PRO A 125 15.58 -9.89 15.39
N ALA A 126 15.75 -11.11 15.92
CA ALA A 126 16.14 -11.34 17.31
C ALA A 126 17.52 -10.75 17.65
N ALA A 127 18.48 -10.92 16.75
CA ALA A 127 19.84 -10.40 16.92
C ALA A 127 20.04 -8.97 16.36
N MET A 128 18.98 -8.35 15.84
CA MET A 128 19.08 -7.05 15.19
C MET A 128 18.93 -5.89 16.18
N PRO A 129 19.49 -4.70 15.85
CA PRO A 129 19.24 -3.47 16.62
C PRO A 129 17.75 -3.17 16.75
N ALA A 130 17.36 -2.48 17.81
CA ALA A 130 15.97 -2.17 18.12
C ALA A 130 15.24 -1.42 16.98
N SER A 131 15.97 -0.60 16.19
CA SER A 131 15.42 0.07 15.01
C SER A 131 14.97 -0.92 13.91
N LEU A 132 15.74 -1.98 13.67
CA LEU A 132 15.37 -3.01 12.70
C LEU A 132 14.31 -3.96 13.26
N GLN A 133 14.29 -4.22 14.57
CA GLN A 133 13.17 -4.94 15.20
C GLN A 133 11.85 -4.16 15.02
N ALA A 134 11.88 -2.83 15.12
CA ALA A 134 10.71 -2.01 14.84
C ALA A 134 10.32 -2.04 13.36
N ALA A 135 11.29 -2.02 12.44
CA ALA A 135 11.04 -2.14 11.01
C ALA A 135 10.40 -3.48 10.63
N ASP A 136 10.87 -4.59 11.22
CA ASP A 136 10.26 -5.91 11.11
C ASP A 136 8.79 -5.90 11.54
N ALA A 137 8.54 -5.41 12.74
CA ALA A 137 7.21 -5.37 13.32
C ALA A 137 6.25 -4.45 12.52
N LEU A 138 6.73 -3.31 12.00
CA LEU A 138 5.96 -2.44 11.10
C LEU A 138 5.63 -3.13 9.76
N ALA A 139 6.58 -3.89 9.21
CA ALA A 139 6.34 -4.67 7.99
C ALA A 139 5.28 -5.74 8.24
N ALA A 140 5.40 -6.50 9.33
CA ALA A 140 4.40 -7.49 9.74
C ALA A 140 3.02 -6.87 9.95
N ALA A 141 2.93 -5.73 10.62
CA ALA A 141 1.69 -4.99 10.82
C ALA A 141 1.06 -4.56 9.49
N SER A 142 1.88 -4.07 8.56
CA SER A 142 1.43 -3.64 7.23
C SER A 142 0.87 -4.80 6.41
N ILE A 143 1.50 -5.97 6.46
CA ILE A 143 1.02 -7.20 5.81
C ILE A 143 -0.29 -7.66 6.45
N ALA A 144 -0.35 -7.78 7.77
CA ALA A 144 -1.54 -8.20 8.51
C ALA A 144 -2.74 -7.28 8.24
N THR A 145 -2.53 -5.95 8.22
CA THR A 145 -3.57 -4.97 7.88
C THR A 145 -4.16 -5.22 6.49
N ARG A 146 -3.32 -5.51 5.50
CA ARG A 146 -3.78 -5.77 4.12
C ARG A 146 -4.48 -7.12 3.97
N HIS A 147 -4.15 -8.10 4.79
CA HIS A 147 -4.86 -9.37 4.91
C HIS A 147 -6.15 -9.27 5.75
N VAL A 148 -6.46 -8.09 6.31
CA VAL A 148 -7.62 -7.86 7.22
C VAL A 148 -7.53 -8.73 8.48
N LYS A 149 -6.33 -8.81 9.05
CA LYS A 149 -6.01 -9.50 10.30
C LYS A 149 -5.72 -8.45 11.39
N ALA A 150 -6.76 -7.83 11.90
CA ALA A 150 -6.66 -6.68 12.82
C ALA A 150 -5.93 -7.04 14.12
N LYS A 151 -6.23 -8.22 14.69
CA LYS A 151 -5.58 -8.71 15.91
C LYS A 151 -4.08 -8.90 15.71
N GLU A 152 -3.65 -9.50 14.59
CA GLU A 152 -2.24 -9.70 14.27
C GLU A 152 -1.54 -8.34 14.02
N ALA A 153 -2.22 -7.41 13.32
CA ALA A 153 -1.72 -6.07 13.08
C ALA A 153 -1.48 -5.31 14.40
N ARG A 154 -2.42 -5.34 15.35
CA ARG A 154 -2.26 -4.71 16.68
C ARG A 154 -1.10 -5.31 17.45
N ALA A 155 -0.98 -6.64 17.48
CA ALA A 155 0.12 -7.31 18.15
C ALA A 155 1.49 -6.92 17.55
N ALA A 156 1.56 -6.81 16.22
CA ALA A 156 2.76 -6.36 15.54
C ALA A 156 3.08 -4.88 15.85
N LEU A 157 2.08 -3.99 15.86
CA LEU A 157 2.28 -2.58 16.22
C LEU A 157 2.72 -2.40 17.69
N ALA A 158 2.23 -3.22 18.61
CA ALA A 158 2.69 -3.20 20.00
C ALA A 158 4.18 -3.59 20.09
N ARG A 159 4.64 -4.59 19.34
CA ARG A 159 6.07 -4.93 19.24
C ARG A 159 6.87 -3.78 18.61
N ALA A 160 6.34 -3.16 17.54
CA ALA A 160 6.97 -2.02 16.90
C ALA A 160 7.15 -0.85 17.88
N ALA A 161 6.14 -0.51 18.67
CA ALA A 161 6.18 0.55 19.67
C ALA A 161 7.23 0.27 20.75
N SER A 162 7.28 -0.95 21.27
CA SER A 162 8.29 -1.35 22.25
C SER A 162 9.71 -1.27 21.67
N ALA A 163 9.93 -1.71 20.44
CA ALA A 163 11.22 -1.64 19.78
C ALA A 163 11.62 -0.20 19.44
N ALA A 164 10.69 0.64 18.97
CA ALA A 164 10.94 2.05 18.68
C ALA A 164 11.32 2.85 19.93
N ALA A 165 10.69 2.57 21.07
CA ALA A 165 11.05 3.17 22.35
C ALA A 165 12.49 2.83 22.75
N ARG A 166 12.92 1.57 22.58
CA ARG A 166 14.32 1.16 22.85
C ARG A 166 15.30 1.80 21.86
N ALA A 167 14.89 1.98 20.61
CA ALA A 167 15.74 2.61 19.60
C ALA A 167 15.98 4.10 19.86
N SER A 168 15.08 4.76 20.59
CA SER A 168 15.15 6.20 20.92
C SER A 168 15.32 7.10 19.68
N ILE A 169 14.66 6.73 18.56
CA ILE A 169 14.68 7.49 17.30
C ILE A 169 13.31 8.16 17.14
N PRO A 170 13.20 9.50 17.30
CA PRO A 170 11.89 10.19 17.27
C PRO A 170 11.09 9.96 15.98
N ALA A 171 11.78 9.92 14.83
CA ALA A 171 11.14 9.68 13.55
C ALA A 171 10.52 8.27 13.44
N LEU A 172 11.16 7.25 14.02
CA LEU A 172 10.64 5.89 14.06
C LEU A 172 9.43 5.79 14.99
N SER A 173 9.48 6.45 16.15
CA SER A 173 8.33 6.53 17.06
C SER A 173 7.12 7.19 16.38
N ALA A 174 7.34 8.29 15.66
CA ALA A 174 6.28 8.96 14.90
C ALA A 174 5.70 8.06 13.78
N GLU A 175 6.53 7.25 13.08
CA GLU A 175 6.04 6.28 12.08
C GLU A 175 5.16 5.21 12.71
N VAL A 176 5.55 4.69 13.88
CA VAL A 176 4.75 3.70 14.61
C VAL A 176 3.43 4.31 15.10
N GLU A 177 3.45 5.50 15.67
CA GLU A 177 2.24 6.21 16.12
C GLU A 177 1.29 6.46 14.96
N ALA A 178 1.80 6.90 13.81
CA ALA A 178 1.00 7.09 12.61
C ALA A 178 0.35 5.76 12.13
N ALA A 179 1.09 4.65 12.20
CA ALA A 179 0.56 3.33 11.85
C ALA A 179 -0.54 2.86 12.82
N VAL A 180 -0.40 3.13 14.13
CA VAL A 180 -1.43 2.85 15.14
C VAL A 180 -2.69 3.68 14.86
N HIS A 181 -2.54 4.98 14.63
CA HIS A 181 -3.68 5.84 14.29
C HIS A 181 -4.39 5.40 13.00
N ALA A 182 -3.63 4.98 11.99
CA ALA A 182 -4.19 4.48 10.73
C ALA A 182 -4.99 3.18 10.93
N LEU A 183 -4.54 2.29 11.84
CA LEU A 183 -5.25 1.05 12.16
C LEU A 183 -6.59 1.32 12.88
N ASP A 184 -6.64 2.35 13.73
CA ASP A 184 -7.83 2.72 14.50
C ASP A 184 -8.82 3.59 13.70
N ALA A 185 -8.40 4.12 12.56
CA ALA A 185 -9.27 4.88 11.69
C ALA A 185 -10.30 3.98 10.97
N PRO A 186 -11.48 4.51 10.60
CA PRO A 186 -12.41 3.80 9.72
C PRO A 186 -11.73 3.45 8.38
N VAL A 187 -11.87 2.18 7.95
CA VAL A 187 -11.26 1.68 6.69
C VAL A 187 -12.28 1.49 5.57
N ALA A 188 -13.56 1.35 5.93
CA ALA A 188 -14.65 1.12 5.01
C ALA A 188 -15.98 1.58 5.61
N ARG A 189 -17.06 1.44 4.88
CA ARG A 189 -18.43 1.55 5.39
C ARG A 189 -19.20 0.28 5.05
N VAL A 190 -20.06 -0.12 5.93
CA VAL A 190 -21.01 -1.22 5.75
C VAL A 190 -22.36 -0.62 5.39
N ILE A 191 -23.02 -1.20 4.40
CA ILE A 191 -24.40 -0.92 4.01
C ILE A 191 -25.20 -2.19 4.27
N ASP A 192 -26.11 -2.12 5.23
CA ASP A 192 -26.97 -3.21 5.66
C ASP A 192 -28.42 -2.71 5.68
N ALA A 193 -29.28 -3.29 4.86
CA ALA A 193 -30.70 -2.91 4.71
C ALA A 193 -30.89 -1.37 4.56
N GLY A 194 -30.00 -0.69 3.82
CA GLY A 194 -30.03 0.76 3.61
C GLY A 194 -29.38 1.60 4.70
N VAL A 195 -29.01 1.02 5.85
CA VAL A 195 -28.27 1.69 6.92
C VAL A 195 -26.78 1.71 6.57
N VAL A 196 -26.18 2.89 6.59
CA VAL A 196 -24.75 3.09 6.29
C VAL A 196 -23.99 3.44 7.56
N ARG A 197 -22.97 2.66 7.90
CA ARG A 197 -22.08 2.94 9.05
C ARG A 197 -20.62 2.78 8.68
N PRO A 198 -19.71 3.67 9.16
CA PRO A 198 -18.27 3.45 9.04
C PRO A 198 -17.86 2.24 9.89
N VAL A 199 -16.83 1.54 9.43
CA VAL A 199 -16.29 0.35 10.11
C VAL A 199 -14.77 0.40 10.13
N ARG A 200 -14.19 -0.09 11.24
CA ARG A 200 -12.75 -0.27 11.43
C ARG A 200 -12.32 -1.64 10.92
N LEU A 201 -11.02 -1.88 10.92
CA LEU A 201 -10.46 -3.15 10.44
C LEU A 201 -10.97 -4.34 11.23
N ASP A 202 -11.13 -4.20 12.56
CA ASP A 202 -11.70 -5.26 13.44
C ASP A 202 -13.12 -5.64 13.04
N ASP A 203 -13.96 -4.63 12.73
CA ASP A 203 -15.33 -4.86 12.26
C ASP A 203 -15.35 -5.62 10.92
N VAL A 204 -14.41 -5.28 10.02
CA VAL A 204 -14.29 -5.96 8.72
C VAL A 204 -13.80 -7.40 8.90
N GLU A 205 -12.83 -7.65 9.79
CA GLU A 205 -12.37 -8.99 10.15
C GLU A 205 -13.52 -9.83 10.72
N ALA A 206 -14.27 -9.28 11.68
CA ALA A 206 -15.45 -9.94 12.28
C ALA A 206 -16.53 -10.21 11.22
N LEU A 207 -16.78 -9.26 10.32
CA LEU A 207 -17.74 -9.43 9.22
C LEU A 207 -17.33 -10.58 8.30
N PHE A 208 -16.04 -10.71 7.96
CA PHE A 208 -15.54 -11.79 7.11
C PHE A 208 -15.58 -13.16 7.79
N ALA A 209 -15.51 -13.20 9.12
CA ALA A 209 -15.68 -14.43 9.91
C ALA A 209 -17.16 -14.81 10.13
N SER A 210 -18.07 -13.88 9.91
CA SER A 210 -19.52 -14.09 10.16
C SER A 210 -20.17 -15.00 9.10
N ASN A 211 -21.46 -15.32 9.33
CA ASN A 211 -22.31 -16.03 8.37
C ASN A 211 -23.05 -15.08 7.40
N ALA A 212 -22.51 -13.91 7.14
CA ALA A 212 -23.08 -12.97 6.18
C ALA A 212 -22.53 -13.21 4.76
N LEU A 213 -23.39 -13.02 3.76
CA LEU A 213 -22.96 -12.85 2.37
C LEU A 213 -22.49 -11.41 2.21
N VAL A 214 -21.20 -11.22 1.98
CA VAL A 214 -20.60 -9.91 1.86
C VAL A 214 -20.29 -9.59 0.38
N VAL A 215 -20.91 -8.52 -0.13
CA VAL A 215 -20.54 -7.94 -1.42
C VAL A 215 -19.48 -6.87 -1.17
N ASP A 216 -18.21 -7.23 -1.35
CA ASP A 216 -17.04 -6.38 -1.06
C ASP A 216 -16.72 -5.48 -2.27
N ALA A 217 -17.15 -4.23 -2.21
CA ALA A 217 -16.85 -3.23 -3.24
C ALA A 217 -15.43 -2.65 -3.13
N CYS A 218 -14.70 -2.95 -2.07
CA CYS A 218 -13.29 -2.58 -1.95
C CYS A 218 -12.41 -3.47 -2.84
N ARG A 219 -12.76 -4.77 -2.94
CA ARG A 219 -12.02 -5.81 -3.67
C ARG A 219 -12.72 -6.33 -4.92
N LEU A 220 -13.97 -5.92 -5.17
CA LEU A 220 -14.84 -6.40 -6.27
C LEU A 220 -15.07 -7.92 -6.20
N VAL A 221 -15.38 -8.43 -5.02
CA VAL A 221 -15.66 -9.84 -4.78
C VAL A 221 -16.98 -10.02 -4.03
N VAL A 222 -17.57 -11.21 -4.15
CA VAL A 222 -18.67 -11.67 -3.28
C VAL A 222 -18.15 -12.83 -2.46
N ARG A 223 -18.35 -12.78 -1.14
CA ARG A 223 -17.79 -13.78 -0.24
C ARG A 223 -18.75 -14.21 0.87
N GLU A 224 -18.59 -15.43 1.31
CA GLU A 224 -19.16 -15.98 2.54
C GLU A 224 -18.06 -16.78 3.23
N LYS A 225 -17.52 -16.27 4.34
CA LYS A 225 -16.32 -16.84 5.00
C LYS A 225 -15.16 -17.03 4.03
N ALA A 226 -14.65 -18.27 3.88
CA ALA A 226 -13.54 -18.63 2.99
C ALA A 226 -13.96 -18.75 1.52
N ALA A 227 -15.25 -18.90 1.22
CA ALA A 227 -15.72 -19.00 -0.15
C ALA A 227 -15.77 -17.61 -0.80
N VAL A 228 -15.03 -17.42 -1.88
CA VAL A 228 -14.86 -16.12 -2.57
C VAL A 228 -15.11 -16.27 -4.05
N VAL A 229 -15.97 -15.41 -4.59
CA VAL A 229 -16.20 -15.26 -6.04
C VAL A 229 -15.66 -13.91 -6.49
N THR A 230 -14.65 -13.90 -7.34
CA THR A 230 -14.06 -12.66 -7.87
C THR A 230 -14.82 -12.16 -9.10
N LEU A 231 -15.11 -10.85 -9.11
CA LEU A 231 -15.76 -10.15 -10.21
C LEU A 231 -14.94 -8.95 -10.72
N VAL A 232 -13.64 -8.90 -10.38
CA VAL A 232 -12.72 -7.79 -10.70
C VAL A 232 -12.72 -7.46 -12.21
N THR A 233 -12.73 -8.49 -13.08
CA THR A 233 -12.76 -8.32 -14.55
C THR A 233 -14.16 -8.18 -15.12
N ARG A 234 -15.20 -8.21 -14.28
CA ARG A 234 -16.62 -8.25 -14.68
C ARG A 234 -17.43 -7.13 -14.00
N PRO A 235 -17.16 -5.85 -14.33
CA PRO A 235 -17.74 -4.71 -13.61
C PRO A 235 -19.27 -4.64 -13.67
N VAL A 236 -19.88 -5.10 -14.78
CA VAL A 236 -21.35 -5.16 -14.92
C VAL A 236 -21.94 -6.18 -13.96
N LEU A 237 -21.35 -7.38 -13.86
CA LEU A 237 -21.82 -8.41 -12.92
C LEU A 237 -21.68 -7.93 -11.48
N PHE A 238 -20.57 -7.25 -11.17
CA PHE A 238 -20.36 -6.68 -9.83
C PHE A 238 -21.41 -5.60 -9.50
N ALA A 239 -21.72 -4.70 -10.45
CA ALA A 239 -22.74 -3.67 -10.28
C ALA A 239 -24.13 -4.27 -10.01
N LEU A 240 -24.49 -5.35 -10.73
CA LEU A 240 -25.72 -6.09 -10.50
C LEU A 240 -25.75 -6.76 -9.13
N ALA A 241 -24.69 -7.50 -8.77
CA ALA A 241 -24.57 -8.15 -7.46
C ALA A 241 -24.71 -7.13 -6.31
N ARG A 242 -24.02 -6.00 -6.41
CA ARG A 242 -24.09 -4.91 -5.45
C ARG A 242 -25.50 -4.32 -5.35
N SER A 243 -26.15 -4.08 -6.48
CA SER A 243 -27.51 -3.52 -6.50
C SER A 243 -28.52 -4.45 -5.82
N LEU A 244 -28.43 -5.75 -6.09
CA LEU A 244 -29.28 -6.76 -5.46
C LEU A 244 -28.99 -6.90 -3.96
N ALA A 245 -27.73 -6.88 -3.56
CA ALA A 245 -27.34 -6.97 -2.15
C ALA A 245 -27.80 -5.75 -1.34
N GLN A 246 -27.71 -4.55 -1.88
CA GLN A 246 -28.15 -3.33 -1.19
C GLN A 246 -29.66 -3.23 -1.00
N ALA A 247 -30.44 -3.90 -1.84
CA ALA A 247 -31.89 -3.94 -1.73
C ALA A 247 -32.39 -5.14 -0.91
N TRP A 248 -31.52 -6.12 -0.65
CA TRP A 248 -31.92 -7.33 0.07
C TRP A 248 -32.58 -7.01 1.42
N PRO A 249 -33.69 -7.69 1.82
CA PRO A 249 -34.31 -8.84 1.17
C PRO A 249 -35.29 -8.51 0.03
N GLN A 250 -35.43 -7.24 -0.31
CA GLN A 250 -36.35 -6.78 -1.37
C GLN A 250 -35.79 -7.06 -2.76
N ASP A 251 -36.68 -7.10 -3.76
CA ASP A 251 -36.27 -7.18 -5.16
C ASP A 251 -35.84 -5.82 -5.72
N VAL A 252 -35.15 -5.86 -6.85
CA VAL A 252 -34.75 -4.66 -7.62
C VAL A 252 -35.42 -4.73 -8.98
N THR A 253 -36.09 -3.66 -9.38
CA THR A 253 -36.78 -3.59 -10.64
C THR A 253 -35.81 -3.71 -11.83
N ARG A 254 -36.29 -4.24 -12.98
CA ARG A 254 -35.46 -4.40 -14.19
C ARG A 254 -34.88 -3.07 -14.65
N ASP A 255 -35.66 -2.01 -14.62
CA ASP A 255 -35.23 -0.68 -15.05
C ASP A 255 -34.17 -0.09 -14.12
N ALA A 256 -34.29 -0.28 -12.80
CA ALA A 256 -33.28 0.13 -11.83
C ALA A 256 -31.94 -0.63 -12.03
N LEU A 257 -32.01 -1.93 -12.33
CA LEU A 257 -30.83 -2.74 -12.63
C LEU A 257 -30.15 -2.29 -13.94
N VAL A 258 -30.94 -2.00 -14.99
CA VAL A 258 -30.42 -1.47 -16.25
C VAL A 258 -29.71 -0.13 -16.02
N ALA A 259 -30.36 0.81 -15.31
CA ALA A 259 -29.79 2.11 -15.04
C ALA A 259 -28.46 2.02 -14.27
N ARG A 260 -28.39 1.16 -13.24
CA ARG A 260 -27.19 1.02 -12.39
C ARG A 260 -26.07 0.24 -13.07
N ALA A 261 -26.37 -0.83 -13.80
CA ALA A 261 -25.38 -1.71 -14.42
C ALA A 261 -24.81 -1.17 -15.73
N PHE A 262 -25.65 -0.52 -16.55
CA PHE A 262 -25.25 -0.04 -17.87
C PHE A 262 -25.12 1.48 -17.96
N ARG A 263 -25.44 2.22 -16.86
CA ARG A 263 -25.48 3.69 -16.82
C ARG A 263 -26.40 4.28 -17.91
N ALA A 264 -27.43 3.52 -18.31
CA ALA A 264 -28.40 3.94 -19.29
C ALA A 264 -29.47 4.81 -18.65
N ARG A 265 -29.84 5.92 -19.31
CA ARG A 265 -30.91 6.81 -18.84
C ARG A 265 -32.31 6.25 -19.11
N LEU A 266 -32.45 5.42 -20.14
CA LEU A 266 -33.70 4.77 -20.52
C LEU A 266 -33.45 3.27 -20.72
N ALA A 267 -34.34 2.44 -20.21
CA ALA A 267 -34.29 1.00 -20.37
C ALA A 267 -35.15 0.62 -21.58
N ASP A 268 -34.54 0.47 -22.76
CA ASP A 268 -35.20 -0.11 -23.97
C ASP A 268 -35.14 -1.63 -23.95
N GLU A 269 -35.78 -2.27 -24.96
CA GLU A 269 -35.85 -3.74 -25.03
C GLU A 269 -34.46 -4.37 -25.25
N SER A 270 -33.54 -3.67 -25.91
CA SER A 270 -32.15 -4.12 -26.10
C SER A 270 -31.44 -4.25 -24.75
N TYR A 271 -31.55 -3.24 -23.85
CA TYR A 271 -30.99 -3.28 -22.51
C TYR A 271 -31.65 -4.36 -21.64
N ARG A 272 -32.96 -4.61 -21.80
CA ARG A 272 -33.67 -5.69 -21.10
C ARG A 272 -33.20 -7.07 -21.54
N ALA A 273 -32.99 -7.29 -22.83
CA ALA A 273 -32.40 -8.52 -23.36
C ALA A 273 -30.97 -8.73 -22.81
N ARG A 274 -30.14 -7.68 -22.82
CA ARG A 274 -28.80 -7.70 -22.26
C ARG A 274 -28.80 -7.99 -20.75
N LEU A 275 -29.72 -7.40 -20.01
CA LEU A 275 -29.87 -7.67 -18.57
C LEU A 275 -30.15 -9.15 -18.31
N ARG A 276 -31.02 -9.81 -19.09
CA ARG A 276 -31.29 -11.25 -18.93
C ARG A 276 -30.02 -12.09 -19.09
N VAL A 277 -29.20 -11.77 -20.10
CA VAL A 277 -27.89 -12.45 -20.32
C VAL A 277 -26.95 -12.23 -19.13
N GLU A 278 -26.80 -10.98 -18.66
CA GLU A 278 -25.87 -10.68 -17.57
C GLU A 278 -26.35 -11.27 -16.21
N ILE A 279 -27.67 -11.33 -15.97
CA ILE A 279 -28.23 -12.04 -14.81
C ILE A 279 -27.95 -13.54 -14.90
N GLY A 280 -28.06 -14.15 -16.10
CA GLY A 280 -27.67 -15.55 -16.32
C GLY A 280 -26.19 -15.81 -15.99
N ARG A 281 -25.30 -14.92 -16.43
CA ARG A 281 -23.87 -14.98 -16.12
C ARG A 281 -23.59 -14.78 -14.62
N LEU A 282 -24.31 -13.87 -13.97
CA LEU A 282 -24.18 -13.62 -12.54
C LEU A 282 -24.66 -14.82 -11.72
N ARG A 283 -25.78 -15.45 -12.09
CA ARG A 283 -26.27 -16.70 -11.47
C ARG A 283 -25.21 -17.81 -11.53
N ALA A 284 -24.58 -17.98 -12.70
CA ALA A 284 -23.54 -18.98 -12.87
C ALA A 284 -22.32 -18.66 -11.99
N ALA A 285 -21.90 -17.41 -11.92
CA ALA A 285 -20.76 -16.97 -11.11
C ALA A 285 -21.03 -17.12 -9.61
N LEU A 286 -22.22 -16.72 -9.13
CA LEU A 286 -22.58 -16.76 -7.71
C LEU A 286 -23.13 -18.12 -7.25
N ARG A 287 -23.23 -19.11 -8.12
CA ARG A 287 -23.80 -20.44 -7.82
C ARG A 287 -23.32 -21.05 -6.48
N PRO A 288 -22.05 -20.92 -6.07
CA PRO A 288 -21.60 -21.46 -4.79
C PRO A 288 -22.17 -20.74 -3.56
N LEU A 289 -22.54 -19.46 -3.68
CA LEU A 289 -22.89 -18.57 -2.58
C LEU A 289 -24.36 -18.20 -2.54
N ALA A 290 -24.96 -17.89 -3.69
CA ALA A 290 -26.33 -17.39 -3.80
C ALA A 290 -27.00 -17.75 -5.12
N GLY A 291 -28.33 -17.78 -5.09
CA GLY A 291 -29.20 -17.73 -6.29
C GLY A 291 -29.66 -16.30 -6.57
N ILE A 292 -30.27 -16.12 -7.72
CA ILE A 292 -30.96 -14.89 -8.11
C ILE A 292 -32.30 -15.30 -8.72
N ASP A 293 -33.39 -14.98 -8.03
CA ASP A 293 -34.73 -15.34 -8.49
C ASP A 293 -35.41 -14.19 -9.23
N ALA A 294 -36.21 -14.53 -10.23
CA ALA A 294 -37.01 -13.56 -10.95
C ALA A 294 -38.31 -13.29 -10.16
N THR A 295 -38.68 -12.02 -10.05
CA THR A 295 -39.95 -11.57 -9.48
C THR A 295 -40.83 -10.93 -10.55
N LYS A 296 -42.04 -10.56 -10.21
CA LYS A 296 -42.94 -9.82 -11.13
C LYS A 296 -42.29 -8.52 -11.60
N SER A 297 -41.63 -7.77 -10.70
CA SER A 297 -41.00 -6.47 -10.96
C SER A 297 -39.57 -6.57 -11.45
N GLY A 298 -38.79 -7.56 -10.98
CA GLY A 298 -37.34 -7.59 -11.23
C GLY A 298 -36.64 -8.87 -10.84
N PHE A 299 -35.66 -8.74 -9.95
CA PHE A 299 -34.84 -9.84 -9.46
C PHE A 299 -34.50 -9.64 -7.97
N VAL A 300 -34.38 -10.74 -7.23
CA VAL A 300 -34.02 -10.77 -5.84
C VAL A 300 -32.81 -11.70 -5.62
N LEU A 301 -31.91 -11.33 -4.72
CA LEU A 301 -30.78 -12.16 -4.31
C LEU A 301 -31.22 -13.16 -3.24
N VAL A 302 -30.91 -14.44 -3.43
CA VAL A 302 -31.27 -15.52 -2.50
C VAL A 302 -30.01 -16.20 -2.00
N PRO A 303 -29.49 -15.82 -0.83
CA PRO A 303 -28.33 -16.48 -0.23
C PRO A 303 -28.62 -17.97 0.01
N ARG A 304 -27.60 -18.83 -0.16
CA ARG A 304 -27.77 -20.28 0.05
C ARG A 304 -27.68 -20.67 1.54
N ARG A 305 -26.75 -20.04 2.26
CA ARG A 305 -26.42 -20.36 3.65
C ARG A 305 -26.44 -19.14 4.55
N ALA A 306 -26.07 -17.98 3.99
CA ALA A 306 -26.00 -16.74 4.75
C ALA A 306 -27.39 -16.31 5.23
N ARG A 307 -27.43 -15.76 6.46
CA ARG A 307 -28.65 -15.22 7.08
C ARG A 307 -28.77 -13.70 6.96
N ALA A 308 -27.73 -13.06 6.47
CA ALA A 308 -27.67 -11.63 6.23
C ALA A 308 -26.89 -11.35 4.93
N VAL A 309 -27.21 -10.26 4.26
CA VAL A 309 -26.49 -9.78 3.08
C VAL A 309 -26.04 -8.36 3.35
N VAL A 310 -24.74 -8.15 3.26
CA VAL A 310 -24.12 -6.87 3.60
C VAL A 310 -23.23 -6.40 2.45
N THR A 311 -23.26 -5.12 2.16
CA THR A 311 -22.32 -4.51 1.20
C THR A 311 -21.23 -3.79 1.98
N LEU A 312 -19.97 -4.21 1.77
CA LEU A 312 -18.79 -3.48 2.24
C LEU A 312 -18.36 -2.51 1.15
N ALA A 313 -18.40 -1.23 1.43
CA ALA A 313 -18.11 -0.16 0.48
C ALA A 313 -16.94 0.71 0.96
N ARG A 314 -16.27 1.41 0.05
CA ARG A 314 -15.25 2.38 0.41
C ARG A 314 -15.86 3.53 1.18
N LEU A 315 -15.08 4.17 2.07
CA LEU A 315 -15.52 5.34 2.84
C LEU A 315 -16.06 6.44 1.92
N VAL A 316 -15.37 6.67 0.81
CA VAL A 316 -15.75 7.64 -0.20
C VAL A 316 -15.95 6.92 -1.54
N GLU A 317 -17.14 7.04 -2.11
CA GLU A 317 -17.47 6.51 -3.44
C GLU A 317 -17.29 7.59 -4.50
N GLU A 318 -16.09 8.10 -4.61
CA GLU A 318 -15.75 9.05 -5.66
C GLU A 318 -15.16 8.34 -6.88
N LYS A 319 -15.37 8.95 -8.04
CA LYS A 319 -14.59 8.61 -9.22
C LYS A 319 -13.11 8.75 -8.84
N HIS A 320 -12.31 7.69 -9.07
CA HIS A 320 -10.89 7.65 -8.69
C HIS A 320 -10.58 7.51 -7.19
N ALA A 321 -11.53 7.08 -6.36
CA ALA A 321 -11.29 6.84 -4.92
C ALA A 321 -10.08 5.93 -4.64
N VAL A 322 -9.75 4.99 -5.53
CA VAL A 322 -8.57 4.12 -5.41
C VAL A 322 -7.27 4.89 -5.50
N VAL A 323 -7.20 5.89 -6.40
CA VAL A 323 -6.04 6.78 -6.54
C VAL A 323 -5.91 7.66 -5.30
N LEU A 324 -7.01 8.26 -4.84
CA LEU A 324 -7.04 9.08 -3.61
C LEU A 324 -6.61 8.27 -2.38
N ALA A 325 -7.09 7.04 -2.25
CA ALA A 325 -6.72 6.16 -1.14
C ALA A 325 -5.21 5.83 -1.11
N ARG A 326 -4.54 5.80 -2.27
CA ARG A 326 -3.08 5.62 -2.33
C ARG A 326 -2.32 6.89 -1.99
N LEU A 327 -2.86 8.05 -2.34
CA LEU A 327 -2.28 9.35 -2.03
C LEU A 327 -2.57 9.81 -0.60
N ALA A 328 -3.44 9.10 0.13
CA ALA A 328 -3.80 9.43 1.51
C ALA A 328 -2.66 9.21 2.52
N ASP A 329 -1.56 8.56 2.10
CA ASP A 329 -0.33 8.47 2.89
C ASP A 329 0.42 9.82 2.99
N GLY A 330 -0.04 10.85 2.29
CA GLY A 330 0.56 12.19 2.27
C GLY A 330 1.83 12.30 1.44
N GLU A 331 2.29 11.20 0.85
CA GLU A 331 3.54 11.13 0.10
C GLU A 331 3.37 11.51 -1.37
N ALA A 332 4.47 11.93 -1.98
CA ALA A 332 4.51 12.35 -3.38
C ALA A 332 4.77 11.16 -4.31
N TRP A 333 3.75 10.73 -5.03
CA TRP A 333 3.79 9.58 -5.93
C TRP A 333 4.05 9.95 -7.38
N SER A 334 4.87 9.15 -8.09
CA SER A 334 4.93 9.23 -9.55
C SER A 334 3.73 8.52 -10.19
N THR A 335 3.33 8.94 -11.41
CA THR A 335 2.25 8.27 -12.16
C THR A 335 2.55 6.79 -12.40
N SER A 336 3.83 6.44 -12.67
CA SER A 336 4.27 5.06 -12.88
C SER A 336 4.19 4.23 -11.61
N ALA A 337 4.59 4.79 -10.45
CA ALA A 337 4.48 4.10 -9.17
C ALA A 337 3.03 3.85 -8.76
N LEU A 338 2.15 4.82 -8.98
CA LEU A 338 0.70 4.64 -8.77
C LEU A 338 0.13 3.56 -9.69
N ALA A 339 0.51 3.55 -10.97
CA ALA A 339 0.05 2.55 -11.93
C ALA A 339 0.46 1.14 -11.49
N LEU A 340 1.71 0.98 -11.06
CA LEU A 340 2.22 -0.29 -10.52
C LEU A 340 1.48 -0.72 -9.25
N ALA A 341 1.32 0.20 -8.29
CA ALA A 341 0.66 -0.07 -7.01
C ALA A 341 -0.84 -0.35 -7.15
N LEU A 342 -1.48 0.12 -8.23
CA LEU A 342 -2.90 -0.07 -8.52
C LEU A 342 -3.16 -1.19 -9.53
N GLY A 343 -2.13 -1.81 -10.08
CA GLY A 343 -2.26 -2.84 -11.12
C GLY A 343 -2.97 -2.34 -12.39
N THR A 344 -2.76 -1.07 -12.78
CA THR A 344 -3.43 -0.44 -13.92
C THR A 344 -2.45 0.29 -14.84
N SER A 345 -2.91 0.74 -16.02
CA SER A 345 -2.04 1.45 -16.95
C SER A 345 -1.73 2.89 -16.48
N GLN A 346 -0.54 3.39 -16.80
CA GLN A 346 -0.15 4.78 -16.53
C GLN A 346 -1.11 5.80 -17.14
N ARG A 347 -1.66 5.51 -18.33
CA ARG A 347 -2.63 6.37 -19.02
C ARG A 347 -3.92 6.53 -18.22
N ASN A 348 -4.42 5.44 -17.61
CA ASN A 348 -5.60 5.48 -16.76
C ASN A 348 -5.35 6.29 -15.48
N VAL A 349 -4.19 6.10 -14.86
CA VAL A 349 -3.79 6.87 -13.66
C VAL A 349 -3.61 8.34 -14.00
N GLN A 350 -2.95 8.67 -15.12
CA GLN A 350 -2.75 10.04 -15.55
C GLN A 350 -4.08 10.78 -15.72
N ARG A 351 -5.06 10.17 -16.40
CA ARG A 351 -6.39 10.74 -16.58
C ARG A 351 -7.10 10.96 -15.22
N ALA A 352 -7.00 9.98 -14.32
CA ALA A 352 -7.57 10.09 -12.99
C ALA A 352 -6.95 11.25 -12.18
N LEU A 353 -5.64 11.40 -12.24
CA LEU A 353 -4.91 12.47 -11.55
C LEU A 353 -5.23 13.85 -12.12
N GLU A 354 -5.38 13.97 -13.44
CA GLU A 354 -5.78 15.22 -14.09
C GLU A 354 -7.20 15.64 -13.68
N GLU A 355 -8.14 14.69 -13.66
CA GLU A 355 -9.50 14.97 -13.18
C GLU A 355 -9.52 15.35 -11.69
N LEU A 356 -8.78 14.64 -10.84
CA LEU A 356 -8.66 14.95 -9.41
C LEU A 356 -7.96 16.29 -9.16
N SER A 357 -6.97 16.64 -9.97
CA SER A 357 -6.27 17.93 -9.90
C SER A 357 -7.20 19.07 -10.28
N GLY A 358 -8.02 18.91 -11.32
CA GLY A 358 -9.06 19.86 -11.67
C GLY A 358 -10.11 20.08 -10.57
N GLN A 359 -10.29 19.09 -9.68
CA GLN A 359 -11.16 19.18 -8.50
C GLN A 359 -10.44 19.69 -7.24
N GLY A 360 -9.15 20.02 -7.33
CA GLY A 360 -8.34 20.46 -6.18
C GLY A 360 -8.03 19.38 -5.15
N LYS A 361 -8.31 18.09 -5.44
CA LYS A 361 -8.12 16.98 -4.52
C LYS A 361 -6.70 16.42 -4.50
N VAL A 362 -5.95 16.65 -5.56
CA VAL A 362 -4.52 16.33 -5.67
C VAL A 362 -3.78 17.48 -6.31
N GLN A 363 -2.52 17.60 -6.00
CA GLN A 363 -1.64 18.60 -6.61
C GLN A 363 -0.40 17.92 -7.23
N ALA A 364 0.07 18.52 -8.33
CA ALA A 364 1.31 18.10 -8.96
C ALA A 364 2.48 18.92 -8.41
N VAL A 365 3.58 18.26 -8.07
CA VAL A 365 4.83 18.88 -7.64
C VAL A 365 5.93 18.46 -8.59
N GLY A 366 6.80 19.39 -9.00
CA GLY A 366 7.86 19.13 -9.99
C GLY A 366 7.37 19.17 -11.43
N ARG A 367 8.31 18.98 -12.40
CA ARG A 367 8.03 19.03 -13.84
C ARG A 367 8.66 17.84 -14.56
N GLY A 368 8.11 17.46 -15.73
CA GLY A 368 8.62 16.38 -16.57
C GLY A 368 8.71 15.06 -15.83
N ARG A 369 9.87 14.38 -15.91
CA ARG A 369 10.10 13.07 -15.23
C ARG A 369 10.13 13.17 -13.71
N ALA A 370 10.37 14.35 -13.16
CA ALA A 370 10.32 14.61 -11.70
C ALA A 370 8.92 14.95 -11.19
N ARG A 371 7.90 15.00 -12.05
CA ARG A 371 6.52 15.29 -11.64
C ARG A 371 6.01 14.23 -10.68
N ARG A 372 5.51 14.68 -9.53
CA ARG A 372 4.91 13.85 -8.48
C ARG A 372 3.52 14.36 -8.16
N TRP A 373 2.70 13.49 -7.63
CA TRP A 373 1.33 13.76 -7.25
C TRP A 373 1.15 13.46 -5.77
N MET A 374 0.48 14.35 -5.06
CA MET A 374 0.18 14.21 -3.65
C MET A 374 -1.19 14.84 -3.34
N THR A 375 -1.79 14.43 -2.24
CA THR A 375 -2.90 15.19 -1.67
C THR A 375 -2.36 16.53 -1.15
N PRO A 376 -3.16 17.61 -1.16
CA PRO A 376 -2.76 18.87 -0.53
C PRO A 376 -2.29 18.59 0.90
N PRO A 377 -1.15 19.17 1.34
CA PRO A 377 -0.56 18.82 2.62
C PRO A 377 -1.53 19.11 3.76
N VAL A 378 -1.94 18.08 4.48
CA VAL A 378 -2.40 18.23 5.85
C VAL A 378 -1.14 18.48 6.67
N ARG A 379 -1.03 19.63 7.31
CA ARG A 379 0.16 20.03 8.06
C ARG A 379 0.55 18.93 9.05
N GLY A 380 1.77 18.40 8.94
CA GLY A 380 2.42 17.74 10.05
C GLY A 380 2.91 16.31 9.90
N PHE A 381 3.36 15.83 8.72
CA PHE A 381 4.06 14.53 8.66
C PHE A 381 5.51 14.71 8.19
N ALA A 382 6.43 14.50 9.13
CA ALA A 382 7.84 14.32 8.82
C ALA A 382 8.04 12.91 8.27
N THR A 383 8.62 12.79 7.09
CA THR A 383 9.06 11.51 6.51
C THR A 383 10.19 10.95 7.36
N ALA A 384 9.99 9.79 7.97
CA ALA A 384 11.00 9.12 8.76
C ALA A 384 11.88 8.26 7.86
N LEU A 385 13.12 8.65 7.66
CA LEU A 385 14.17 7.80 7.09
C LEU A 385 14.76 6.93 8.20
N LEU A 386 14.58 5.62 8.08
CA LEU A 386 15.22 4.63 8.92
C LEU A 386 16.62 4.35 8.38
N LEU A 387 17.60 5.12 8.81
CA LEU A 387 18.99 4.86 8.46
C LEU A 387 19.62 3.89 9.47
N PRO A 388 20.44 2.93 9.02
CA PRO A 388 21.14 2.03 9.91
C PRO A 388 21.99 2.81 10.92
N ALA A 389 21.96 2.40 12.20
CA ALA A 389 22.57 3.11 13.31
C ALA A 389 24.11 3.13 13.29
N ARG A 390 24.75 2.35 12.42
CA ARG A 390 26.22 2.30 12.31
C ARG A 390 26.67 2.48 10.88
N LEU A 391 27.35 3.57 10.67
CA LEU A 391 28.21 3.80 9.51
C LEU A 391 29.62 3.28 9.83
N PRO A 392 30.41 2.88 8.82
CA PRO A 392 31.75 2.33 9.06
C PRO A 392 32.64 3.38 9.70
N GLY A 393 33.24 3.05 10.84
CA GLY A 393 34.24 3.88 11.52
C GLY A 393 34.04 4.08 13.04
N ASP A 394 33.07 3.35 13.67
CA ASP A 394 33.02 3.25 15.14
C ASP A 394 33.48 1.86 15.58
#